data_c50287e722b3843069b5ebafc4abab9d
#
_entry.id   c50287e722b3843069b5ebafc4abab9d
#
_cell.length_a   1.000
_cell.length_b   1.000
_cell.length_c   1.000
_cell.angle_alpha   90.00
_cell.angle_beta   90.00
_cell.angle_gamma   90.00
#
_symmetry.space_group_name_H-M   'P 1'
#
loop_
_entity.id
_entity.type
_entity.pdbx_description
1 polymer ?
#
loop_
_entity_poly.entity_id
_entity_poly.type
_entity_poly.pdbx_seq_one_letter_code
_entity_poly.pdbx_strand_id
1 'polypeptide(L)'
;VSFWGITFLYMWVGSHHLHYTALPDWVQFLGMTMSIILLVPSWGSVFNGILTLNGAWDKVRTDPAIRFMMVAILFYGLSTFEGSFMAIRSVNSLSHFTDWTIGHVHAGSLGWVALLTFGTMYKLVPWVWKREGIYSLKLEAWHFWLALTGTLIYVGAMWNSGITQSLMWQTYDANGNFLYSFIDTVDAMHPYYVARA
;
A
#
# COMPACT_ATOMS: atom_id res chain seq x y z
N VAL A 1 -17.47 -10.80 10.35
CA VAL A 1 -17.88 -9.36 10.30
C VAL A 1 -17.06 -8.61 9.27
N SER A 2 -15.71 -8.66 9.33
CA SER A 2 -14.83 -7.90 8.42
C SER A 2 -15.07 -8.19 6.94
N PHE A 3 -15.17 -9.47 6.54
CA PHE A 3 -15.43 -9.86 5.16
C PHE A 3 -16.68 -9.19 4.57
N TRP A 4 -17.83 -9.34 5.25
CA TRP A 4 -19.07 -8.75 4.78
C TRP A 4 -19.08 -7.22 4.85
N GLY A 5 -18.45 -6.64 5.88
CA GLY A 5 -18.29 -5.20 5.99
C GLY A 5 -17.51 -4.62 4.81
N ILE A 6 -16.38 -5.25 4.44
CA ILE A 6 -15.59 -4.84 3.27
C ILE A 6 -16.45 -5.00 1.99
N THR A 7 -17.09 -6.14 1.79
CA THR A 7 -17.87 -6.43 0.58
C THR A 7 -18.96 -5.39 0.33
N PHE A 8 -19.74 -5.03 1.35
CA PHE A 8 -20.82 -4.05 1.20
C PHE A 8 -20.33 -2.61 1.07
N LEU A 9 -19.28 -2.23 1.79
CA LEU A 9 -18.74 -0.87 1.72
C LEU A 9 -18.00 -0.61 0.40
N TYR A 10 -17.33 -1.62 -0.15
CA TYR A 10 -16.54 -1.47 -1.39
C TYR A 10 -17.37 -1.00 -2.59
N MET A 11 -18.65 -1.30 -2.61
CA MET A 11 -19.56 -0.84 -3.69
C MET A 11 -19.64 0.70 -3.77
N TRP A 12 -19.35 1.41 -2.69
CA TRP A 12 -19.55 2.86 -2.59
C TRP A 12 -18.25 3.66 -2.62
N VAL A 13 -17.10 3.00 -2.38
CA VAL A 13 -15.83 3.72 -2.21
C VAL A 13 -15.19 4.18 -3.52
N GLY A 14 -15.54 3.58 -4.65
CA GLY A 14 -14.88 3.79 -5.94
C GLY A 14 -14.80 5.24 -6.40
N SER A 15 -15.77 6.07 -6.03
CA SER A 15 -15.80 7.50 -6.38
C SER A 15 -14.70 8.33 -5.70
N HIS A 16 -13.98 7.80 -4.69
CA HIS A 16 -12.81 8.49 -4.13
C HIS A 16 -11.64 8.60 -5.14
N HIS A 17 -11.60 7.76 -6.17
CA HIS A 17 -10.63 7.90 -7.26
C HIS A 17 -10.98 9.02 -8.24
N LEU A 18 -12.17 9.57 -8.14
CA LEU A 18 -12.73 10.55 -9.07
C LEU A 18 -12.98 11.90 -8.39
N HIS A 19 -12.24 12.21 -7.33
CA HIS A 19 -12.23 13.55 -6.73
C HIS A 19 -11.77 14.59 -7.74
N TYR A 20 -12.33 15.78 -7.66
CA TYR A 20 -12.04 16.92 -8.55
C TYR A 20 -12.35 16.68 -10.04
N THR A 21 -13.19 15.68 -10.33
CA THR A 21 -13.74 15.44 -11.68
C THR A 21 -15.14 16.06 -11.84
N ALA A 22 -15.74 15.90 -13.01
CA ALA A 22 -17.10 16.38 -13.29
C ALA A 22 -18.23 15.62 -12.57
N LEU A 23 -17.91 14.72 -11.65
CA LEU A 23 -18.95 14.04 -10.85
C LEU A 23 -19.60 15.01 -9.86
N PRO A 24 -20.92 14.85 -9.57
CA PRO A 24 -21.61 15.60 -8.56
C PRO A 24 -20.88 15.52 -7.19
N ASP A 25 -20.91 16.61 -6.47
CA ASP A 25 -20.18 16.74 -5.20
C ASP A 25 -20.59 15.70 -4.15
N TRP A 26 -21.89 15.37 -4.10
CA TRP A 26 -22.41 14.35 -3.19
C TRP A 26 -21.84 12.94 -3.45
N VAL A 27 -21.54 12.59 -4.71
CA VAL A 27 -20.92 11.30 -5.07
C VAL A 27 -19.48 11.25 -4.56
N GLN A 28 -18.73 12.34 -4.71
CA GLN A 28 -17.37 12.45 -4.22
C GLN A 28 -17.32 12.38 -2.69
N PHE A 29 -18.27 13.05 -2.02
CA PHE A 29 -18.44 12.99 -0.56
C PHE A 29 -18.81 11.59 -0.07
N LEU A 30 -19.70 10.90 -0.79
CA LEU A 30 -20.07 9.53 -0.48
C LEU A 30 -18.85 8.60 -0.54
N GLY A 31 -18.06 8.69 -1.60
CA GLY A 31 -16.84 7.90 -1.75
C GLY A 31 -15.83 8.15 -0.62
N MET A 32 -15.59 9.41 -0.26
CA MET A 32 -14.75 9.78 0.87
C MET A 32 -15.25 9.16 2.18
N THR A 33 -16.52 9.37 2.51
CA THR A 33 -17.12 8.90 3.76
C THR A 33 -17.08 7.39 3.87
N MET A 34 -17.46 6.68 2.81
CA MET A 34 -17.46 5.22 2.79
C MET A 34 -16.04 4.64 2.85
N SER A 35 -15.05 5.34 2.29
CA SER A 35 -13.65 4.95 2.39
C SER A 35 -13.11 5.07 3.81
N ILE A 36 -13.49 6.10 4.56
CA ILE A 36 -13.13 6.24 5.97
C ILE A 36 -13.79 5.14 6.81
N ILE A 37 -15.07 4.84 6.56
CA ILE A 37 -15.79 3.77 7.26
C ILE A 37 -15.19 2.40 6.93
N LEU A 38 -14.72 2.19 5.70
CA LEU A 38 -14.09 0.94 5.26
C LEU A 38 -12.84 0.58 6.08
N LEU A 39 -12.20 1.57 6.68
CA LEU A 39 -11.03 1.33 7.54
C LEU A 39 -11.36 0.36 8.69
N VAL A 40 -12.55 0.46 9.28
CA VAL A 40 -12.96 -0.36 10.43
C VAL A 40 -12.95 -1.86 10.10
N PRO A 41 -13.69 -2.37 9.10
CA PRO A 41 -13.64 -3.79 8.77
C PRO A 41 -12.30 -4.23 8.18
N SER A 42 -11.56 -3.36 7.46
CA SER A 42 -10.23 -3.68 6.96
C SER A 42 -9.25 -3.94 8.11
N TRP A 43 -9.21 -3.04 9.10
CA TRP A 43 -8.37 -3.24 10.27
C TRP A 43 -8.86 -4.37 11.19
N GLY A 44 -10.15 -4.67 11.18
CA GLY A 44 -10.67 -5.89 11.79
C GLY A 44 -10.03 -7.15 11.20
N SER A 45 -9.74 -7.17 9.88
CA SER A 45 -8.99 -8.25 9.23
C SER A 45 -7.51 -8.27 9.65
N VAL A 46 -6.88 -7.09 9.79
CA VAL A 46 -5.49 -6.98 10.29
C VAL A 46 -5.37 -7.56 11.69
N PHE A 47 -6.23 -7.13 12.61
CA PHE A 47 -6.23 -7.64 13.98
C PHE A 47 -6.48 -9.15 14.04
N ASN A 48 -7.43 -9.65 13.25
CA ASN A 48 -7.70 -11.09 13.17
C ASN A 48 -6.47 -11.87 12.67
N GLY A 49 -5.78 -11.36 11.63
CA GLY A 49 -4.54 -11.96 11.13
C GLY A 49 -3.43 -11.99 12.18
N ILE A 50 -3.21 -10.88 12.89
CA ILE A 50 -2.21 -10.78 13.96
C ILE A 50 -2.58 -11.74 15.12
N LEU A 51 -3.83 -11.75 15.55
CA LEU A 51 -4.30 -12.60 16.64
C LEU A 51 -4.26 -14.09 16.31
N THR A 52 -4.25 -14.46 15.03
CA THR A 52 -4.05 -15.86 14.60
C THR A 52 -2.69 -16.41 15.04
N LEU A 53 -1.70 -15.55 15.25
CA LEU A 53 -0.38 -15.93 15.78
C LEU A 53 -0.31 -15.96 17.31
N ASN A 54 -1.43 -15.74 18.00
CA ASN A 54 -1.43 -15.79 19.47
C ASN A 54 -1.00 -17.20 19.98
N GLY A 55 0.04 -17.23 20.80
CA GLY A 55 0.67 -18.47 21.26
C GLY A 55 1.68 -19.10 20.28
N ALA A 56 1.90 -18.52 19.11
CA ALA A 56 2.80 -19.04 18.07
C ALA A 56 3.76 -17.99 17.47
N TRP A 57 4.09 -16.95 18.23
CA TRP A 57 4.98 -15.86 17.77
C TRP A 57 6.40 -16.32 17.45
N ASP A 58 6.87 -17.42 18.03
CA ASP A 58 8.14 -18.06 17.71
C ASP A 58 8.22 -18.46 16.24
N LYS A 59 7.09 -18.78 15.59
CA LYS A 59 7.02 -19.14 14.18
C LYS A 59 7.46 -18.01 13.24
N VAL A 60 7.23 -16.77 13.61
CA VAL A 60 7.72 -15.63 12.81
C VAL A 60 9.25 -15.61 12.71
N ARG A 61 9.95 -16.14 13.72
CA ARG A 61 11.42 -16.23 13.74
C ARG A 61 11.95 -17.48 13.05
N THR A 62 11.24 -18.60 13.17
CA THR A 62 11.72 -19.91 12.73
C THR A 62 11.23 -20.31 11.34
N ASP A 63 10.13 -19.72 10.85
CA ASP A 63 9.50 -20.07 9.58
C ASP A 63 9.45 -18.84 8.65
N PRO A 64 10.28 -18.80 7.58
CA PRO A 64 10.29 -17.68 6.66
C PRO A 64 8.94 -17.43 5.95
N ALA A 65 8.16 -18.47 5.64
CA ALA A 65 6.84 -18.31 5.02
C ALA A 65 5.87 -17.55 5.95
N ILE A 66 5.86 -17.87 7.24
CA ILE A 66 5.06 -17.15 8.24
C ILE A 66 5.53 -15.69 8.36
N ARG A 67 6.84 -15.45 8.21
CA ARG A 67 7.41 -14.10 8.19
C ARG A 67 6.90 -13.28 7.01
N PHE A 68 6.86 -13.86 5.80
CA PHE A 68 6.25 -13.24 4.64
C PHE A 68 4.78 -12.85 4.90
N MET A 69 3.99 -13.78 5.43
CA MET A 69 2.57 -13.54 5.71
C MET A 69 2.37 -12.46 6.77
N MET A 70 3.20 -12.45 7.82
CA MET A 70 3.10 -11.43 8.88
C MET A 70 3.41 -10.04 8.37
N VAL A 71 4.48 -9.88 7.59
CA VAL A 71 4.83 -8.59 6.99
C VAL A 71 3.78 -8.15 5.98
N ALA A 72 3.21 -9.08 5.21
CA ALA A 72 2.10 -8.79 4.30
C ALA A 72 0.87 -8.24 5.03
N ILE A 73 0.52 -8.77 6.21
CA ILE A 73 -0.58 -8.24 7.02
C ILE A 73 -0.29 -6.81 7.50
N LEU A 74 0.96 -6.50 7.86
CA LEU A 74 1.34 -5.14 8.24
C LEU A 74 1.23 -4.18 7.05
N PHE A 75 1.68 -4.58 5.86
CA PHE A 75 1.48 -3.79 4.64
C PHE A 75 0.01 -3.64 4.26
N TYR A 76 -0.81 -4.67 4.49
CA TYR A 76 -2.27 -4.55 4.32
C TYR A 76 -2.85 -3.48 5.25
N GLY A 77 -2.49 -3.49 6.52
CA GLY A 77 -2.91 -2.45 7.47
C GLY A 77 -2.44 -1.06 7.05
N LEU A 78 -1.17 -0.93 6.64
CA LEU A 78 -0.59 0.33 6.18
C LEU A 78 -1.30 0.86 4.93
N SER A 79 -1.44 0.03 3.89
CA SER A 79 -2.05 0.44 2.62
C SER A 79 -3.54 0.78 2.77
N THR A 80 -4.30 0.04 3.58
CA THR A 80 -5.72 0.37 3.83
C THR A 80 -5.90 1.64 4.65
N PHE A 81 -5.01 1.91 5.61
CA PHE A 81 -4.97 3.19 6.32
C PHE A 81 -4.65 4.34 5.36
N GLU A 82 -3.58 4.21 4.58
CA GLU A 82 -3.14 5.21 3.62
C GLU A 82 -4.22 5.49 2.58
N GLY A 83 -4.87 4.45 2.03
CA GLY A 83 -5.95 4.60 1.05
C GLY A 83 -7.15 5.38 1.60
N SER A 84 -7.56 5.08 2.84
CA SER A 84 -8.62 5.82 3.51
C SER A 84 -8.22 7.27 3.80
N PHE A 85 -6.95 7.50 4.16
CA PHE A 85 -6.40 8.84 4.38
C PHE A 85 -6.34 9.65 3.08
N MET A 86 -5.88 9.05 1.98
CA MET A 86 -5.85 9.66 0.65
C MET A 86 -7.24 9.87 0.05
N ALA A 87 -8.28 9.19 0.54
CA ALA A 87 -9.66 9.44 0.14
C ALA A 87 -10.22 10.75 0.72
N ILE A 88 -9.62 11.32 1.76
CA ILE A 88 -9.99 12.64 2.28
C ILE A 88 -9.63 13.70 1.24
N ARG A 89 -10.60 14.54 0.84
CA ARG A 89 -10.44 15.48 -0.28
C ARG A 89 -9.22 16.40 -0.15
N SER A 90 -8.96 16.93 1.03
CA SER A 90 -7.78 17.78 1.26
C SER A 90 -6.45 17.03 1.10
N VAL A 91 -6.40 15.77 1.49
CA VAL A 91 -5.22 14.91 1.27
C VAL A 91 -5.13 14.47 -0.19
N ASN A 92 -6.27 14.15 -0.79
CA ASN A 92 -6.35 13.78 -2.20
C ASN A 92 -5.83 14.87 -3.12
N SER A 93 -6.09 16.16 -2.81
CA SER A 93 -5.55 17.30 -3.57
C SER A 93 -4.02 17.35 -3.59
N LEU A 94 -3.36 16.74 -2.60
CA LEU A 94 -1.91 16.62 -2.54
C LEU A 94 -1.41 15.36 -3.26
N SER A 95 -2.08 14.25 -3.08
CA SER A 95 -1.60 12.93 -3.54
C SER A 95 -2.01 12.61 -4.98
N HIS A 96 -3.15 13.14 -5.45
CA HIS A 96 -3.72 12.78 -6.75
C HIS A 96 -2.77 13.15 -7.90
N PHE A 97 -2.56 12.21 -8.82
CA PHE A 97 -1.64 12.29 -9.96
C PHE A 97 -0.15 12.39 -9.60
N THR A 98 0.23 12.24 -8.34
CA THR A 98 1.63 12.21 -7.92
C THR A 98 2.14 10.78 -7.73
N ASP A 99 3.45 10.63 -7.60
CA ASP A 99 4.11 9.37 -7.26
C ASP A 99 3.69 8.84 -5.87
N TRP A 100 3.09 9.65 -5.01
CA TRP A 100 2.52 9.17 -3.75
C TRP A 100 1.42 8.13 -3.98
N THR A 101 0.52 8.38 -4.95
CA THR A 101 -0.51 7.40 -5.33
C THR A 101 0.13 6.10 -5.85
N ILE A 102 1.22 6.19 -6.62
CA ILE A 102 1.97 5.03 -7.11
C ILE A 102 2.60 4.27 -5.95
N GLY A 103 3.20 4.98 -4.98
CA GLY A 103 3.74 4.39 -3.76
C GLY A 103 2.69 3.63 -2.96
N HIS A 104 1.51 4.23 -2.76
CA HIS A 104 0.37 3.59 -2.12
C HIS A 104 -0.05 2.28 -2.80
N VAL A 105 -0.24 2.31 -4.11
CA VAL A 105 -0.63 1.11 -4.88
C VAL A 105 0.42 0.01 -4.75
N HIS A 106 1.70 0.35 -4.76
CA HIS A 106 2.78 -0.63 -4.65
C HIS A 106 3.00 -1.11 -3.20
N ALA A 107 2.70 -0.31 -2.19
CA ALA A 107 2.61 -0.81 -0.82
C ALA A 107 1.54 -1.92 -0.69
N GLY A 108 0.41 -1.76 -1.38
CA GLY A 108 -0.62 -2.79 -1.47
C GLY A 108 -0.20 -3.99 -2.34
N SER A 109 0.22 -3.76 -3.58
CA SER A 109 0.49 -4.84 -4.55
C SER A 109 1.76 -5.63 -4.22
N LEU A 110 2.86 -4.98 -3.89
CA LEU A 110 4.13 -5.64 -3.56
C LEU A 110 4.22 -5.99 -2.07
N GLY A 111 3.91 -5.02 -1.20
CA GLY A 111 4.03 -5.22 0.23
C GLY A 111 2.96 -6.18 0.80
N TRP A 112 1.72 -6.05 0.38
CA TRP A 112 0.66 -6.94 0.85
C TRP A 112 0.49 -8.16 -0.07
N VAL A 113 0.04 -7.97 -1.31
CA VAL A 113 -0.41 -9.08 -2.16
C VAL A 113 0.76 -9.99 -2.56
N ALA A 114 1.88 -9.45 -3.03
CA ALA A 114 2.99 -10.26 -3.47
C ALA A 114 3.66 -11.01 -2.29
N LEU A 115 3.94 -10.34 -1.17
CA LEU A 115 4.54 -11.02 -0.01
C LEU A 115 3.61 -12.10 0.57
N LEU A 116 2.30 -11.86 0.63
CA LEU A 116 1.33 -12.88 1.03
C LEU A 116 1.35 -14.08 0.08
N THR A 117 1.38 -13.80 -1.21
CA THR A 117 1.43 -14.84 -2.26
C THR A 117 2.70 -15.68 -2.12
N PHE A 118 3.87 -15.05 -1.94
CA PHE A 118 5.13 -15.78 -1.75
C PHE A 118 5.07 -16.68 -0.51
N GLY A 119 4.63 -16.16 0.63
CA GLY A 119 4.48 -16.97 1.85
C GLY A 119 3.52 -18.14 1.66
N THR A 120 2.40 -17.90 0.96
CA THR A 120 1.42 -18.94 0.64
C THR A 120 2.01 -20.00 -0.28
N MET A 121 2.74 -19.60 -1.33
CA MET A 121 3.36 -20.52 -2.28
C MET A 121 4.41 -21.40 -1.61
N TYR A 122 5.20 -20.88 -0.69
CA TYR A 122 6.17 -21.67 0.07
C TYR A 122 5.52 -22.78 0.92
N LYS A 123 4.27 -22.62 1.33
CA LYS A 123 3.50 -23.65 2.03
C LYS A 123 2.71 -24.55 1.07
N LEU A 124 2.05 -23.95 0.08
CA LEU A 124 1.12 -24.65 -0.79
C LEU A 124 1.84 -25.61 -1.77
N VAL A 125 2.93 -25.16 -2.37
CA VAL A 125 3.63 -25.96 -3.41
C VAL A 125 4.17 -27.27 -2.85
N PRO A 126 4.90 -27.32 -1.73
CA PRO A 126 5.31 -28.60 -1.13
C PRO A 126 4.12 -29.49 -0.78
N TRP A 127 3.04 -28.92 -0.23
CA TRP A 127 1.85 -29.69 0.14
C TRP A 127 1.18 -30.33 -1.08
N VAL A 128 0.97 -29.58 -2.18
CA VAL A 128 0.37 -30.08 -3.42
C VAL A 128 1.23 -31.17 -4.06
N TRP A 129 2.54 -31.02 -4.02
CA TRP A 129 3.48 -31.99 -4.61
C TRP A 129 3.89 -33.11 -3.64
N LYS A 130 3.23 -33.19 -2.47
CA LYS A 130 3.50 -34.21 -1.44
C LYS A 130 4.98 -34.27 -1.06
N ARG A 131 5.62 -33.11 -0.93
CA ARG A 131 6.99 -32.95 -0.44
C ARG A 131 6.97 -32.58 1.04
N GLU A 132 7.98 -33.01 1.81
CA GLU A 132 8.12 -32.66 3.23
C GLU A 132 8.38 -31.17 3.44
N GLY A 133 8.94 -30.47 2.46
CA GLY A 133 9.22 -29.05 2.53
C GLY A 133 9.81 -28.51 1.23
N ILE A 134 10.27 -27.27 1.29
CA ILE A 134 10.96 -26.60 0.19
C ILE A 134 12.42 -27.04 0.09
N TYR A 135 13.04 -26.77 -1.05
CA TYR A 135 14.43 -27.13 -1.33
C TYR A 135 15.43 -26.53 -0.29
N SER A 136 15.24 -25.27 0.11
CA SER A 136 16.17 -24.57 1.01
C SER A 136 15.52 -23.44 1.78
N LEU A 137 15.43 -23.58 3.09
CA LEU A 137 14.99 -22.52 4.01
C LEU A 137 15.90 -21.28 3.97
N LYS A 138 17.20 -21.48 3.65
CA LYS A 138 18.15 -20.38 3.53
C LYS A 138 17.82 -19.49 2.32
N LEU A 139 17.50 -20.09 1.17
CA LEU A 139 17.11 -19.35 -0.03
C LEU A 139 15.77 -18.65 0.16
N GLU A 140 14.81 -19.28 0.85
CA GLU A 140 13.54 -18.65 1.22
C GLU A 140 13.77 -17.42 2.13
N ALA A 141 14.66 -17.53 3.11
CA ALA A 141 15.00 -16.41 3.98
C ALA A 141 15.69 -15.27 3.22
N TRP A 142 16.59 -15.58 2.28
CA TRP A 142 17.19 -14.58 1.40
C TRP A 142 16.16 -13.90 0.51
N HIS A 143 15.25 -14.67 -0.08
CA HIS A 143 14.15 -14.10 -0.88
C HIS A 143 13.29 -13.14 -0.03
N PHE A 144 12.96 -13.52 1.21
CA PHE A 144 12.22 -12.65 2.10
C PHE A 144 12.90 -11.28 2.29
N TRP A 145 14.19 -11.30 2.65
CA TRP A 145 14.89 -10.05 2.95
C TRP A 145 15.09 -9.18 1.71
N LEU A 146 15.41 -9.78 0.56
CA LEU A 146 15.55 -9.06 -0.70
C LEU A 146 14.20 -8.45 -1.15
N ALA A 147 13.13 -9.22 -1.11
CA ALA A 147 11.80 -8.75 -1.48
C ALA A 147 11.31 -7.63 -0.56
N LEU A 148 11.48 -7.80 0.76
CA LEU A 148 11.10 -6.78 1.73
C LEU A 148 11.91 -5.49 1.56
N THR A 149 13.24 -5.60 1.48
CA THR A 149 14.12 -4.43 1.34
C THR A 149 13.85 -3.68 0.04
N GLY A 150 13.71 -4.40 -1.09
CA GLY A 150 13.37 -3.80 -2.38
C GLY A 150 12.02 -3.08 -2.33
N THR A 151 11.00 -3.71 -1.74
CA THR A 151 9.67 -3.08 -1.57
C THR A 151 9.75 -1.81 -0.72
N LEU A 152 10.48 -1.84 0.39
CA LEU A 152 10.62 -0.67 1.27
C LEU A 152 11.35 0.50 0.59
N ILE A 153 12.42 0.21 -0.16
CA ILE A 153 13.14 1.23 -0.93
C ILE A 153 12.23 1.82 -2.01
N TYR A 154 11.56 0.95 -2.78
CA TYR A 154 10.67 1.38 -3.84
C TYR A 154 9.54 2.27 -3.34
N VAL A 155 8.77 1.80 -2.35
CA VAL A 155 7.63 2.53 -1.78
C VAL A 155 8.10 3.83 -1.10
N GLY A 156 9.20 3.77 -0.35
CA GLY A 156 9.79 4.95 0.29
C GLY A 156 10.24 6.01 -0.73
N ALA A 157 10.86 5.61 -1.83
CA ALA A 157 11.23 6.52 -2.91
C ALA A 157 9.98 7.17 -3.53
N MET A 158 8.92 6.39 -3.78
CA MET A 158 7.66 6.90 -4.35
C MET A 158 6.93 7.87 -3.42
N TRP A 159 6.88 7.62 -2.13
CA TRP A 159 6.28 8.53 -1.16
C TRP A 159 7.03 9.87 -1.13
N ASN A 160 8.35 9.82 -1.02
CA ASN A 160 9.16 11.04 -1.00
C ASN A 160 9.05 11.82 -2.33
N SER A 161 9.09 11.13 -3.45
CA SER A 161 8.87 11.70 -4.78
C SER A 161 7.50 12.39 -4.86
N GLY A 162 6.43 11.68 -4.50
CA GLY A 162 5.06 12.20 -4.60
C GLY A 162 4.80 13.38 -3.68
N ILE A 163 5.34 13.38 -2.45
CA ILE A 163 5.23 14.51 -1.52
C ILE A 163 5.98 15.72 -2.09
N THR A 164 7.20 15.54 -2.57
CA THR A 164 7.99 16.62 -3.18
C THR A 164 7.26 17.22 -4.39
N GLN A 165 6.76 16.37 -5.28
CA GLN A 165 5.98 16.77 -6.46
C GLN A 165 4.74 17.56 -6.08
N SER A 166 3.98 17.08 -5.08
CA SER A 166 2.79 17.72 -4.55
C SER A 166 3.07 19.12 -3.99
N LEU A 167 4.12 19.26 -3.21
CA LEU A 167 4.52 20.55 -2.63
C LEU A 167 4.95 21.54 -3.72
N MET A 168 5.69 21.09 -4.73
CA MET A 168 6.08 21.93 -5.85
C MET A 168 4.87 22.43 -6.66
N TRP A 169 3.88 21.56 -6.90
CA TRP A 169 2.65 21.94 -7.64
C TRP A 169 1.72 22.88 -6.87
N GLN A 170 1.91 23.02 -5.57
CA GLN A 170 1.11 23.91 -4.72
C GLN A 170 1.87 25.16 -4.29
N THR A 171 3.05 25.41 -4.85
CA THR A 171 3.83 26.59 -4.57
C THR A 171 3.57 27.68 -5.63
N TYR A 172 3.18 28.86 -5.17
CA TYR A 172 2.83 30.01 -6.01
C TYR A 172 3.76 31.19 -5.72
N ASP A 173 3.97 32.01 -6.75
CA ASP A 173 4.65 33.31 -6.64
C ASP A 173 3.73 34.37 -6.00
N ALA A 174 4.26 35.57 -5.78
CA ALA A 174 3.49 36.68 -5.19
C ALA A 174 2.31 37.14 -6.08
N ASN A 175 2.29 36.76 -7.36
CA ASN A 175 1.25 37.10 -8.33
C ASN A 175 0.21 35.99 -8.48
N GLY A 176 0.39 34.85 -7.77
CA GLY A 176 -0.51 33.71 -7.84
C GLY A 176 -0.22 32.73 -9.00
N ASN A 177 0.91 32.86 -9.69
CA ASN A 177 1.33 31.91 -10.72
C ASN A 177 2.09 30.74 -10.07
N PHE A 178 2.09 29.58 -10.74
CA PHE A 178 2.92 28.45 -10.31
C PHE A 178 4.40 28.86 -10.31
N LEU A 179 5.07 28.61 -9.17
CA LEU A 179 6.50 28.91 -9.03
C LEU A 179 7.37 27.96 -9.86
N TYR A 180 6.97 26.72 -9.97
CA TYR A 180 7.68 25.66 -10.69
C TYR A 180 6.92 25.26 -11.95
N SER A 181 7.64 25.08 -13.06
CA SER A 181 7.09 24.47 -14.25
C SER A 181 6.91 22.96 -14.08
N PHE A 182 6.19 22.31 -14.99
CA PHE A 182 6.09 20.85 -15.02
C PHE A 182 7.47 20.19 -15.15
N ILE A 183 8.36 20.75 -15.97
CA ILE A 183 9.72 20.22 -16.19
C ILE A 183 10.54 20.30 -14.90
N ASP A 184 10.49 21.42 -14.17
CA ASP A 184 11.18 21.56 -12.90
C ASP A 184 10.76 20.46 -11.90
N THR A 185 9.47 20.09 -11.88
CA THR A 185 8.98 19.02 -11.03
C THR A 185 9.47 17.65 -11.48
N VAL A 186 9.57 17.39 -12.78
CA VAL A 186 10.12 16.13 -13.33
C VAL A 186 11.60 16.00 -12.98
N ASP A 187 12.37 17.08 -13.16
CA ASP A 187 13.81 17.09 -12.84
C ASP A 187 14.05 16.84 -11.34
N ALA A 188 13.23 17.43 -10.48
CA ALA A 188 13.29 17.22 -9.04
C ALA A 188 13.00 15.75 -8.62
N MET A 189 12.28 14.97 -9.46
CA MET A 189 11.99 13.55 -9.20
C MET A 189 13.14 12.61 -9.55
N HIS A 190 14.12 13.05 -10.35
CA HIS A 190 15.19 12.18 -10.85
C HIS A 190 15.94 11.39 -9.77
N PRO A 191 16.34 11.93 -8.61
CA PRO A 191 16.99 11.15 -7.56
C PRO A 191 16.14 9.98 -7.04
N TYR A 192 14.82 10.18 -6.94
CA TYR A 192 13.90 9.14 -6.50
C TYR A 192 13.72 8.05 -7.56
N TYR A 193 13.77 8.40 -8.84
CA TYR A 193 13.73 7.42 -9.94
C TYR A 193 14.96 6.52 -9.93
N VAL A 194 16.13 7.07 -9.62
CA VAL A 194 17.34 6.26 -9.43
C VAL A 194 17.23 5.36 -8.20
N ALA A 195 16.68 5.88 -7.10
CA ALA A 195 16.54 5.10 -5.87
C ALA A 195 15.57 3.91 -5.98
N ARG A 196 14.55 4.01 -6.84
CA ARG A 196 13.56 2.93 -7.05
C ARG A 196 13.95 1.91 -8.11
N ALA A 197 14.93 2.22 -8.98
CA ALA A 197 15.42 1.34 -10.05
C ALA A 197 16.27 0.20 -9.50
#